data_3dcf91d1cd9350fbeaf26e22782efbb7
#
_entry.id   3dcf91d1cd9350fbeaf26e22782efbb7
#
_cell.length_a   1.000
_cell.length_b   1.000
_cell.length_c   1.000
_cell.angle_alpha   90.00
_cell.angle_beta   90.00
_cell.angle_gamma   90.00
#
_symmetry.space_group_name_H-M   'P 1'
#
loop_
_entity.id
_entity.type
_entity.pdbx_description
1 polymer ?
#
loop_
_entity_poly.entity_id
_entity_poly.type
_entity_poly.pdbx_seq_one_letter_code
_entity_poly.pdbx_strand_id
1 'polypeptide(L)'
;MEELCSLTDKLSLEISNETLEDRPCVRVCREDNVWTGLAFHGVPGGHEFTSFVLGLYNASGPGQTLEAEMLRSIQTLKSVDMKILVSLSCTMCPELVTAAQRIAVENPGITAEVYDLNHFPVLREKYKVMSVPCLVLDNGRTVSFGKKNIPQLLELLPK
;
A
#
# COMPACT_ATOMS: atom_id res chain seq x y z
N MET A 1 16.60 -3.44 -0.20
CA MET A 1 15.83 -4.59 0.38
C MET A 1 16.77 -5.60 1.05
N GLU A 2 17.89 -5.94 0.46
CA GLU A 2 18.88 -6.85 1.06
C GLU A 2 19.33 -6.39 2.46
N GLU A 3 19.65 -5.12 2.64
CA GLU A 3 20.00 -4.56 3.95
C GLU A 3 18.89 -4.75 4.99
N LEU A 4 17.61 -4.54 4.61
CA LEU A 4 16.49 -4.75 5.52
C LEU A 4 16.37 -6.22 5.94
N CYS A 5 16.52 -7.15 4.99
CA CYS A 5 16.49 -8.59 5.27
C CYS A 5 17.69 -9.05 6.10
N SER A 6 18.84 -8.36 6.02
CA SER A 6 20.02 -8.70 6.85
C SER A 6 19.85 -8.35 8.33
N LEU A 7 18.88 -7.51 8.69
CA LEU A 7 18.63 -7.07 10.06
C LEU A 7 17.76 -8.05 10.87
N THR A 8 17.15 -9.03 10.22
CA THR A 8 16.23 -9.97 10.88
C THR A 8 16.15 -11.29 10.09
N ASP A 9 15.99 -12.39 10.80
CA ASP A 9 15.73 -13.74 10.26
C ASP A 9 14.26 -13.95 9.84
N LYS A 10 13.39 -12.98 10.14
CA LYS A 10 11.95 -13.03 9.83
C LYS A 10 11.58 -12.56 8.43
N LEU A 11 12.53 -11.98 7.70
CA LEU A 11 12.35 -11.50 6.34
C LEU A 11 13.30 -12.21 5.40
N SER A 12 12.79 -12.65 4.27
CA SER A 12 13.58 -13.16 3.15
C SER A 12 13.28 -12.36 1.89
N LEU A 13 14.27 -12.23 1.03
CA LEU A 13 14.13 -11.56 -0.27
C LEU A 13 14.25 -12.60 -1.38
N GLU A 14 13.23 -12.68 -2.21
CA GLU A 14 13.24 -13.44 -3.45
C GLU A 14 13.24 -12.47 -4.62
N ILE A 15 14.16 -12.66 -5.57
CA ILE A 15 14.23 -11.86 -6.79
C ILE A 15 13.53 -12.62 -7.89
N SER A 16 12.37 -12.10 -8.32
CA SER A 16 11.61 -12.65 -9.43
C SER A 16 12.04 -12.03 -10.75
N ASN A 17 12.14 -12.87 -11.78
CA ASN A 17 12.37 -12.46 -13.17
C ASN A 17 11.06 -12.29 -13.96
N GLU A 18 9.91 -12.29 -13.29
CA GLU A 18 8.62 -12.02 -13.94
C GLU A 18 8.64 -10.66 -14.64
N THR A 19 8.10 -10.63 -15.84
CA THR A 19 7.96 -9.40 -16.61
C THR A 19 6.72 -8.65 -16.14
N LEU A 20 6.90 -7.77 -15.16
CA LEU A 20 5.87 -6.83 -14.73
C LEU A 20 6.03 -5.50 -15.48
N GLU A 21 4.94 -4.92 -15.94
CA GLU A 21 4.98 -3.61 -16.61
C GLU A 21 5.40 -2.48 -15.66
N ASP A 22 5.02 -2.59 -14.40
CA ASP A 22 5.24 -1.57 -13.35
C ASP A 22 6.48 -1.89 -12.48
N ARG A 23 7.63 -2.11 -13.11
CA ARG A 23 8.93 -2.33 -12.42
C ARG A 23 9.67 -1.02 -12.17
N PRO A 24 10.49 -0.91 -11.10
CA PRO A 24 10.70 -1.89 -10.02
C PRO A 24 9.48 -2.00 -9.10
N CYS A 25 9.24 -3.21 -8.60
CA CYS A 25 8.13 -3.49 -7.68
C CYS A 25 8.59 -4.44 -6.58
N VAL A 26 8.22 -4.14 -5.34
CA VAL A 26 8.37 -5.02 -4.18
C VAL A 26 6.98 -5.48 -3.75
N ARG A 27 6.72 -6.79 -3.84
CA ARG A 27 5.50 -7.41 -3.30
C ARG A 27 5.78 -8.01 -1.94
N VAL A 28 4.83 -7.87 -1.04
CA VAL A 28 4.89 -8.49 0.30
C VAL A 28 4.09 -9.79 0.25
N CYS A 29 4.78 -10.91 0.44
CA CYS A 29 4.16 -12.24 0.50
C CYS A 29 4.34 -12.82 1.91
N ARG A 30 3.44 -13.74 2.28
CA ARG A 30 3.58 -14.57 3.46
C ARG A 30 4.57 -15.71 3.20
N GLU A 31 4.93 -16.45 4.23
CA GLU A 31 5.85 -17.59 4.18
C GLU A 31 5.40 -18.69 3.19
N ASP A 32 4.10 -18.83 2.96
CA ASP A 32 3.50 -19.74 1.98
C ASP A 32 3.48 -19.17 0.54
N ASN A 33 4.19 -18.08 0.28
CA ASN A 33 4.22 -17.34 -0.99
C ASN A 33 2.86 -16.74 -1.41
N VAL A 34 1.90 -16.64 -0.52
CA VAL A 34 0.63 -15.95 -0.78
C VAL A 34 0.84 -14.45 -0.69
N TRP A 35 0.50 -13.74 -1.76
CA TRP A 35 0.55 -12.28 -1.78
C TRP A 35 -0.43 -11.67 -0.77
N THR A 36 0.04 -10.73 0.03
CA THR A 36 -0.75 -10.06 1.07
C THR A 36 -1.65 -8.94 0.55
N GLY A 37 -1.60 -8.63 -0.74
CA GLY A 37 -2.23 -7.45 -1.32
C GLY A 37 -1.39 -6.18 -1.23
N LEU A 38 -0.21 -6.24 -0.58
CA LEU A 38 0.69 -5.08 -0.46
C LEU A 38 1.77 -5.11 -1.53
N ALA A 39 1.94 -3.99 -2.23
CA ALA A 39 3.05 -3.78 -3.16
C ALA A 39 3.55 -2.33 -3.11
N PHE A 40 4.84 -2.16 -3.42
CA PHE A 40 5.45 -0.86 -3.62
C PHE A 40 6.13 -0.81 -4.99
N HIS A 41 5.63 0.04 -5.86
CA HIS A 41 6.17 0.28 -7.20
C HIS A 41 7.12 1.48 -7.16
N GLY A 42 8.38 1.23 -7.35
CA GLY A 42 9.52 2.09 -7.08
C GLY A 42 10.43 1.47 -6.03
N VAL A 43 11.25 2.29 -5.39
CA VAL A 43 12.14 1.89 -4.30
C VAL A 43 11.60 2.45 -2.99
N PRO A 44 11.17 1.60 -2.04
CA PRO A 44 10.69 2.09 -0.74
C PRO A 44 11.79 2.88 -0.02
N GLY A 45 11.60 4.20 0.10
CA GLY A 45 12.60 5.10 0.67
C GLY A 45 11.98 6.43 1.09
N GLY A 46 12.83 7.39 1.50
CA GLY A 46 12.37 8.68 1.96
C GLY A 46 11.35 8.56 3.08
N HIS A 47 10.28 9.35 3.01
CA HIS A 47 9.20 9.31 4.01
C HIS A 47 8.38 8.01 3.96
N GLU A 48 8.42 7.27 2.83
CA GLU A 48 7.67 6.02 2.69
C GLU A 48 8.43 4.79 3.22
N PHE A 49 9.68 4.92 3.64
CA PHE A 49 10.39 3.79 4.23
C PHE A 49 9.70 3.29 5.51
N THR A 50 9.29 4.20 6.38
CA THR A 50 8.60 3.84 7.63
C THR A 50 7.24 3.21 7.36
N SER A 51 6.44 3.74 6.42
CA SER A 51 5.14 3.15 6.05
C SER A 51 5.30 1.76 5.43
N PHE A 52 6.35 1.55 4.64
CA PHE A 52 6.67 0.23 4.10
C PHE A 52 7.02 -0.78 5.21
N VAL A 53 7.88 -0.40 6.16
CA VAL A 53 8.23 -1.27 7.30
C VAL A 53 7.02 -1.58 8.18
N LEU A 54 6.13 -0.60 8.40
CA LEU A 54 4.86 -0.83 9.11
C LEU A 54 3.95 -1.78 8.34
N GLY A 55 3.92 -1.71 7.01
CA GLY A 55 3.22 -2.66 6.17
C GLY A 55 3.71 -4.09 6.36
N LEU A 56 5.04 -4.30 6.38
CA LEU A 56 5.65 -5.60 6.68
C LEU A 56 5.26 -6.09 8.08
N TYR A 57 5.34 -5.24 9.08
CA TYR A 57 4.97 -5.56 10.47
C TYR A 57 3.49 -5.97 10.57
N ASN A 58 2.59 -5.23 9.94
CA ASN A 58 1.17 -5.53 9.93
C ASN A 58 0.86 -6.84 9.18
N ALA A 59 1.60 -7.15 8.13
CA ALA A 59 1.41 -8.37 7.34
C ALA A 59 1.96 -9.64 8.00
N SER A 60 2.95 -9.49 8.90
CA SER A 60 3.66 -10.63 9.51
C SER A 60 3.01 -11.21 10.76
N GLY A 61 1.97 -10.58 11.31
CA GLY A 61 1.39 -11.04 12.58
C GLY A 61 0.18 -10.22 13.01
N PRO A 62 -0.04 -10.04 14.31
CA PRO A 62 -1.20 -9.30 14.81
C PRO A 62 -1.19 -7.82 14.39
N GLY A 63 -0.02 -7.29 14.04
CA GLY A 63 0.15 -5.93 13.57
C GLY A 63 -0.23 -4.87 14.61
N GLN A 64 -0.46 -3.65 14.12
CA GLN A 64 -0.95 -2.56 14.95
C GLN A 64 -2.39 -2.84 15.41
N THR A 65 -2.68 -2.54 16.67
CA THR A 65 -4.02 -2.75 17.26
C THR A 65 -5.08 -1.94 16.53
N LEU A 66 -6.21 -2.58 16.22
CA LEU A 66 -7.42 -1.96 15.71
C LEU A 66 -8.56 -2.19 16.70
N GLU A 67 -9.45 -1.22 16.80
CA GLU A 67 -10.70 -1.40 17.53
C GLU A 67 -11.57 -2.48 16.86
N ALA A 68 -12.27 -3.29 17.66
CA ALA A 68 -13.04 -4.42 17.16
C ALA A 68 -14.15 -4.00 16.17
N GLU A 69 -14.73 -2.83 16.32
CA GLU A 69 -15.72 -2.29 15.39
C GLU A 69 -15.10 -1.91 14.06
N MET A 70 -13.92 -1.29 14.09
CA MET A 70 -13.17 -0.92 12.89
C MET A 70 -12.74 -2.17 12.11
N LEU A 71 -12.23 -3.20 12.82
CA LEU A 71 -11.86 -4.47 12.20
C LEU A 71 -13.06 -5.13 11.49
N ARG A 72 -14.23 -5.20 12.16
CA ARG A 72 -15.46 -5.70 11.54
C ARG A 72 -15.85 -4.89 10.30
N SER A 73 -15.74 -3.58 10.37
CA SER A 73 -16.04 -2.71 9.22
C SER A 73 -15.14 -2.99 8.02
N ILE A 74 -13.84 -3.20 8.25
CA ILE A 74 -12.88 -3.57 7.19
C ILE A 74 -13.24 -4.93 6.59
N GLN A 75 -13.57 -5.92 7.41
CA GLN A 75 -13.87 -7.28 6.95
C GLN A 75 -15.16 -7.38 6.12
N THR A 76 -16.06 -6.41 6.24
CA THR A 76 -17.32 -6.36 5.46
C THR A 76 -17.20 -5.61 4.14
N LEU A 77 -16.05 -4.97 3.86
CA LEU A 77 -15.84 -4.28 2.60
C LEU A 77 -15.80 -5.25 1.42
N LYS A 78 -16.30 -4.81 0.28
CA LYS A 78 -16.16 -5.53 -0.99
C LYS A 78 -14.73 -5.44 -1.51
N SER A 79 -14.38 -6.35 -2.40
CA SER A 79 -13.08 -6.35 -3.06
C SER A 79 -12.85 -5.04 -3.81
N VAL A 80 -11.67 -4.47 -3.63
CA VAL A 80 -11.25 -3.23 -4.29
C VAL A 80 -9.73 -3.13 -4.38
N ASP A 81 -9.25 -2.63 -5.50
CA ASP A 81 -7.85 -2.31 -5.70
C ASP A 81 -7.60 -0.83 -5.40
N MET A 82 -6.78 -0.58 -4.40
CA MET A 82 -6.33 0.77 -4.05
C MET A 82 -4.96 1.03 -4.68
N LYS A 83 -4.86 2.03 -5.55
CA LYS A 83 -3.58 2.60 -5.98
C LYS A 83 -3.32 3.88 -5.21
N ILE A 84 -2.19 3.95 -4.53
CA ILE A 84 -1.78 5.09 -3.73
C ILE A 84 -0.58 5.76 -4.42
N LEU A 85 -0.81 6.92 -4.98
CA LEU A 85 0.20 7.67 -5.71
C LEU A 85 0.90 8.65 -4.76
N VAL A 86 2.22 8.52 -4.65
CA VAL A 86 3.04 9.23 -3.66
C VAL A 86 4.26 9.90 -4.30
N SER A 87 4.94 10.72 -3.52
CA SER A 87 6.32 11.14 -3.74
C SER A 87 7.12 10.84 -2.47
N LEU A 88 8.35 10.34 -2.61
CA LEU A 88 9.19 9.99 -1.46
C LEU A 88 9.56 11.19 -0.58
N SER A 89 9.44 12.41 -1.08
CA SER A 89 9.64 13.66 -0.34
C SER A 89 8.35 14.20 0.32
N CYS A 90 7.22 13.54 0.13
CA CYS A 90 5.93 13.97 0.66
C CYS A 90 5.77 13.56 2.12
N THR A 91 5.69 14.52 3.02
CA THR A 91 5.52 14.27 4.47
C THR A 91 4.12 13.81 4.87
N MET A 92 3.12 14.02 4.01
CA MET A 92 1.71 13.68 4.26
C MET A 92 1.30 12.33 3.66
N CYS A 93 2.12 11.78 2.77
CA CYS A 93 1.83 10.53 2.06
C CYS A 93 1.79 9.30 2.99
N PRO A 94 2.70 9.15 3.99
CA PRO A 94 2.73 7.98 4.86
C PRO A 94 1.43 7.70 5.62
N GLU A 95 0.65 8.72 5.96
CA GLU A 95 -0.62 8.54 6.67
C GLU A 95 -1.63 7.75 5.82
N LEU A 96 -1.80 8.13 4.55
CA LEU A 96 -2.68 7.40 3.62
C LEU A 96 -2.14 6.01 3.32
N VAL A 97 -0.84 5.88 3.07
CA VAL A 97 -0.19 4.60 2.76
C VAL A 97 -0.39 3.60 3.90
N THR A 98 -0.07 4.00 5.13
CA THR A 98 -0.20 3.12 6.31
C THR A 98 -1.66 2.71 6.54
N ALA A 99 -2.61 3.64 6.41
CA ALA A 99 -4.03 3.34 6.55
C ALA A 99 -4.54 2.36 5.49
N ALA A 100 -4.18 2.56 4.23
CA ALA A 100 -4.56 1.67 3.13
C ALA A 100 -3.95 0.27 3.28
N GLN A 101 -2.66 0.18 3.60
CA GLN A 101 -1.98 -1.08 3.86
C GLN A 101 -2.61 -1.85 5.02
N ARG A 102 -2.98 -1.14 6.11
CA ARG A 102 -3.63 -1.76 7.26
C ARG A 102 -4.98 -2.37 6.91
N ILE A 103 -5.77 -1.71 6.07
CA ILE A 103 -7.05 -2.24 5.55
C ILE A 103 -6.81 -3.47 4.68
N ALA A 104 -5.86 -3.42 3.75
CA ALA A 104 -5.58 -4.52 2.84
C ALA A 104 -5.12 -5.80 3.57
N VAL A 105 -4.33 -5.67 4.62
CA VAL A 105 -3.88 -6.82 5.44
C VAL A 105 -5.04 -7.52 6.15
N GLU A 106 -6.07 -6.77 6.56
CA GLU A 106 -7.23 -7.30 7.29
C GLU A 106 -8.34 -7.86 6.38
N ASN A 107 -8.29 -7.55 5.08
CA ASN A 107 -9.28 -8.02 4.12
C ASN A 107 -8.61 -8.53 2.83
N PRO A 108 -8.56 -9.86 2.60
CA PRO A 108 -7.90 -10.45 1.44
C PRO A 108 -8.48 -10.03 0.07
N GLY A 109 -9.67 -9.48 0.06
CA GLY A 109 -10.29 -8.94 -1.15
C GLY A 109 -9.81 -7.54 -1.54
N ILE A 110 -8.90 -6.94 -0.76
CA ILE A 110 -8.43 -5.57 -0.95
C ILE A 110 -6.93 -5.57 -1.21
N THR A 111 -6.49 -4.80 -2.21
CA THR A 111 -5.08 -4.54 -2.45
C THR A 111 -4.72 -3.09 -2.13
N ALA A 112 -3.49 -2.87 -1.71
CA ALA A 112 -2.90 -1.54 -1.50
C ALA A 112 -1.55 -1.48 -2.22
N GLU A 113 -1.56 -0.91 -3.40
CA GLU A 113 -0.39 -0.77 -4.26
C GLU A 113 0.07 0.69 -4.26
N VAL A 114 1.27 0.93 -3.74
CA VAL A 114 1.89 2.26 -3.68
C VAL A 114 2.74 2.50 -4.91
N TYR A 115 2.61 3.66 -5.53
CA TYR A 115 3.36 4.06 -6.72
C TYR A 115 4.12 5.35 -6.47
N ASP A 116 5.44 5.33 -6.59
CA ASP A 116 6.25 6.55 -6.61
C ASP A 116 6.13 7.24 -7.96
N LEU A 117 5.54 8.42 -7.99
CA LEU A 117 5.34 9.21 -9.21
C LEU A 117 6.62 9.69 -9.89
N ASN A 118 7.79 9.60 -9.21
CA ASN A 118 9.05 9.85 -9.86
C ASN A 118 9.49 8.70 -10.76
N HIS A 119 9.12 7.46 -10.42
CA HIS A 119 9.33 6.28 -11.25
C HIS A 119 8.22 6.08 -12.28
N PHE A 120 6.98 6.48 -11.95
CA PHE A 120 5.80 6.27 -12.78
C PHE A 120 5.09 7.60 -13.12
N PRO A 121 5.78 8.54 -13.78
CA PRO A 121 5.21 9.87 -14.06
C PRO A 121 3.97 9.83 -14.97
N VAL A 122 3.83 8.80 -15.79
CA VAL A 122 2.66 8.58 -16.67
C VAL A 122 1.35 8.50 -15.88
N LEU A 123 1.38 8.03 -14.63
CA LEU A 123 0.20 7.93 -13.77
C LEU A 123 -0.33 9.32 -13.37
N ARG A 124 0.53 10.34 -13.35
CA ARG A 124 0.12 11.71 -13.08
C ARG A 124 -0.84 12.23 -14.15
N GLU A 125 -0.55 11.96 -15.39
CA GLU A 125 -1.41 12.36 -16.52
C GLU A 125 -2.64 11.48 -16.61
N LYS A 126 -2.45 10.15 -16.50
CA LYS A 126 -3.53 9.16 -16.58
C LYS A 126 -4.67 9.43 -15.59
N TYR A 127 -4.34 9.76 -14.34
CA TYR A 127 -5.33 10.00 -13.28
C TYR A 127 -5.52 11.49 -12.94
N LYS A 128 -4.92 12.40 -13.74
CA LYS A 128 -5.00 13.86 -13.55
C LYS A 128 -4.61 14.27 -12.11
N VAL A 129 -3.48 13.74 -11.64
CA VAL A 129 -3.01 13.92 -10.26
C VAL A 129 -2.55 15.36 -10.04
N MET A 130 -3.31 16.10 -9.25
CA MET A 130 -3.01 17.50 -8.91
C MET A 130 -2.09 17.61 -7.69
N SER A 131 -2.18 16.68 -6.75
CA SER A 131 -1.37 16.67 -5.53
C SER A 131 -1.20 15.25 -4.98
N VAL A 132 -0.21 15.03 -4.13
CA VAL A 132 0.02 13.78 -3.41
C VAL A 132 -0.18 14.00 -1.90
N PRO A 133 -0.61 12.97 -1.15
CA PRO A 133 -0.99 11.65 -1.63
C PRO A 133 -2.28 11.67 -2.44
N CYS A 134 -2.39 10.73 -3.39
CA CYS A 134 -3.57 10.55 -4.22
C CYS A 134 -4.02 9.10 -4.17
N LEU A 135 -5.27 8.87 -3.81
CA LEU A 135 -5.93 7.57 -3.84
C LEU A 135 -6.72 7.41 -5.13
N VAL A 136 -6.49 6.30 -5.82
CA VAL A 136 -7.21 5.91 -7.03
C VAL A 136 -7.89 4.57 -6.78
N LEU A 137 -9.20 4.51 -6.97
CA LEU A 137 -10.01 3.29 -6.87
C LEU A 137 -10.62 2.95 -8.22
N ASP A 138 -10.93 1.68 -8.43
CA ASP A 138 -11.66 1.19 -9.60
C ASP A 138 -11.08 1.69 -10.94
N ASN A 139 -9.76 1.60 -11.08
CA ASN A 139 -9.04 2.05 -12.29
C ASN A 139 -9.29 3.52 -12.68
N GLY A 140 -9.55 4.38 -11.72
CA GLY A 140 -9.70 5.81 -11.93
C GLY A 140 -11.14 6.33 -11.89
N ARG A 141 -12.13 5.49 -11.57
CA ARG A 141 -13.51 5.98 -11.35
C ARG A 141 -13.59 6.92 -10.16
N THR A 142 -12.82 6.62 -9.11
CA THR A 142 -12.71 7.48 -7.94
C THR A 142 -11.26 7.91 -7.77
N VAL A 143 -11.03 9.21 -7.74
CA VAL A 143 -9.73 9.83 -7.47
C VAL A 143 -9.90 10.80 -6.33
N SER A 144 -9.15 10.61 -5.25
CA SER A 144 -9.25 11.41 -4.04
C SER A 144 -7.88 11.87 -3.56
N PHE A 145 -7.74 13.13 -3.24
CA PHE A 145 -6.48 13.75 -2.83
C PHE A 145 -6.38 13.93 -1.32
N GLY A 146 -5.15 14.08 -0.85
CA GLY A 146 -4.82 14.38 0.53
C GLY A 146 -4.77 13.14 1.43
N LYS A 147 -4.18 13.34 2.60
CA LYS A 147 -4.06 12.31 3.63
C LYS A 147 -5.42 11.81 4.11
N LYS A 148 -5.48 10.54 4.46
CA LYS A 148 -6.67 9.90 5.03
C LYS A 148 -6.27 8.86 6.06
N ASN A 149 -6.99 8.84 7.15
CA ASN A 149 -6.93 7.76 8.13
C ASN A 149 -7.90 6.61 7.76
N ILE A 150 -7.90 5.53 8.54
CA ILE A 150 -8.75 4.36 8.29
C ILE A 150 -10.26 4.74 8.26
N PRO A 151 -10.83 5.47 9.25
CA PRO A 151 -12.24 5.88 9.18
C PRO A 151 -12.60 6.62 7.90
N GLN A 152 -11.78 7.54 7.45
CA GLN A 152 -12.01 8.30 6.22
C GLN A 152 -11.93 7.42 4.96
N LEU A 153 -11.06 6.40 4.96
CA LEU A 153 -11.01 5.42 3.87
C LEU A 153 -12.27 4.55 3.86
N LEU A 154 -12.77 4.11 5.03
CA LEU A 154 -13.99 3.31 5.13
C LEU A 154 -15.24 4.02 4.58
N GLU A 155 -15.25 5.36 4.54
CA GLU A 155 -16.32 6.14 3.91
C GLU A 155 -16.27 6.10 2.37
N LEU A 156 -15.08 5.90 1.80
CA LEU A 156 -14.85 5.90 0.35
C LEU A 156 -14.91 4.51 -0.28
N LEU A 157 -14.60 3.47 0.51
CA LEU A 157 -14.48 2.11 0.01
C LEU A 157 -15.87 1.44 -0.13
N PRO A 158 -16.03 0.52 -1.11
CA PRO A 158 -17.30 -0.14 -1.40
C PRO A 158 -17.69 -1.10 -0.27
N LYS A 159 -18.96 -1.00 0.15
CA LYS A 159 -19.56 -1.85 1.19
C LYS A 159 -20.40 -2.97 0.61
#